data_d9fa2d2167f9fea60db122840422320c
#
_entry.id   d9fa2d2167f9fea60db122840422320c
#
_cell.length_a   1.000
_cell.length_b   1.000
_cell.length_c   1.000
_cell.angle_alpha   90.00
_cell.angle_beta   90.00
_cell.angle_gamma   90.00
#
_symmetry.space_group_name_H-M   'P 1'
#
loop_
_entity.id
_entity.type
_entity.pdbx_description
1 polymer ?
#
loop_
_entity_poly.entity_id
_entity_poly.type
_entity_poly.pdbx_seq_one_letter_code
_entity_poly.pdbx_strand_id
1 'polypeptide(L)'
;TPEAVMQLAYEGAVYGESIGADIPSASVSKRILLAKEIVNRNRTRGISDTLDELVGLLGAGMQAVESIPFSLGVFYAVSGDVQKGLLAAVNGGDDADTNGSICGNICGAFSGVNALPKRWTSRIERENRIDFLPIAKQLLNR
;
A
#
# COMPACT_ATOMS: atom_id res chain seq x y z
N THR A 1 4.30 -13.57 4.93
CA THR A 1 3.72 -13.73 3.58
C THR A 1 2.81 -12.55 3.26
N PRO A 2 2.59 -12.17 1.98
CA PRO A 2 1.63 -11.13 1.61
C PRO A 2 0.22 -11.43 2.12
N GLU A 3 -0.16 -12.69 2.15
CA GLU A 3 -1.43 -13.15 2.71
C GLU A 3 -1.61 -12.80 4.17
N ALA A 4 -0.56 -12.99 4.99
CA ALA A 4 -0.58 -12.65 6.40
C ALA A 4 -0.70 -11.14 6.61
N VAL A 5 -0.06 -10.33 5.77
CA VAL A 5 -0.17 -8.86 5.83
C VAL A 5 -1.62 -8.43 5.52
N MET A 6 -2.25 -9.00 4.49
CA MET A 6 -3.65 -8.72 4.17
C MET A 6 -4.59 -9.10 5.31
N GLN A 7 -4.34 -10.24 5.97
CA GLN A 7 -5.16 -10.69 7.09
C GLN A 7 -5.02 -9.75 8.30
N LEU A 8 -3.80 -9.37 8.67
CA LEU A 8 -3.56 -8.43 9.77
C LEU A 8 -4.13 -7.03 9.47
N ALA A 9 -4.04 -6.57 8.21
CA ALA A 9 -4.64 -5.31 7.81
C ALA A 9 -6.17 -5.34 7.93
N TYR A 10 -6.80 -6.45 7.54
CA TYR A 10 -8.23 -6.65 7.73
C TYR A 10 -8.63 -6.64 9.22
N GLU A 11 -7.92 -7.39 10.07
CA GLU A 11 -8.17 -7.44 11.51
C GLU A 11 -7.99 -6.06 12.17
N GLY A 12 -6.93 -5.33 11.80
CA GLY A 12 -6.71 -3.97 12.24
C GLY A 12 -7.82 -3.01 11.82
N ALA A 13 -8.34 -3.15 10.61
CA ALA A 13 -9.46 -2.34 10.11
C ALA A 13 -10.76 -2.66 10.88
N VAL A 14 -11.07 -3.93 11.13
CA VAL A 14 -12.21 -4.34 11.94
C VAL A 14 -12.11 -3.76 13.35
N TYR A 15 -10.93 -3.83 13.97
CA TYR A 15 -10.71 -3.23 15.27
C TYR A 15 -10.90 -1.71 15.23
N GLY A 16 -10.32 -1.03 14.26
CA GLY A 16 -10.47 0.42 14.09
C GLY A 16 -11.93 0.84 13.91
N GLU A 17 -12.69 0.11 13.11
CA GLU A 17 -14.13 0.33 12.91
C GLU A 17 -14.93 0.14 14.22
N SER A 18 -14.48 -0.76 15.11
CA SER A 18 -15.18 -1.02 16.37
C SER A 18 -15.01 0.07 17.44
N ILE A 19 -13.94 0.87 17.34
CA ILE A 19 -13.61 1.94 18.28
C ILE A 19 -13.74 3.35 17.69
N GLY A 20 -13.93 3.44 16.38
CA GLY A 20 -14.09 4.69 15.65
C GLY A 20 -15.47 5.34 15.84
N ALA A 21 -15.62 6.56 15.35
CA ALA A 21 -16.92 7.22 15.31
C ALA A 21 -17.82 6.55 14.27
N ASP A 22 -19.08 6.31 14.61
CA ASP A 22 -20.08 5.77 13.69
C ASP A 22 -20.56 6.89 12.74
N ILE A 23 -19.86 7.01 11.62
CA ILE A 23 -20.20 7.94 10.54
C ILE A 23 -20.61 7.17 9.30
N PRO A 24 -21.63 7.60 8.53
CA PRO A 24 -22.01 6.94 7.29
C PRO A 24 -20.84 6.99 6.28
N SER A 25 -20.17 5.88 6.09
CA SER A 25 -19.07 5.72 5.13
C SER A 25 -18.96 4.26 4.67
N ALA A 26 -18.19 4.03 3.60
CA ALA A 26 -17.85 2.67 3.20
C ALA A 26 -16.93 2.04 4.27
N SER A 27 -17.08 0.72 4.48
CA SER A 27 -16.24 -0.04 5.41
C SER A 27 -14.84 -0.29 4.81
N VAL A 28 -13.80 0.10 5.51
CA VAL A 28 -12.42 -0.16 5.12
C VAL A 28 -12.13 -1.66 5.14
N SER A 29 -12.57 -2.38 6.18
CA SER A 29 -12.35 -3.82 6.32
C SER A 29 -12.97 -4.61 5.16
N LYS A 30 -14.22 -4.31 4.78
CA LYS A 30 -14.88 -4.95 3.64
C LYS A 30 -14.20 -4.63 2.32
N ARG A 31 -13.71 -3.42 2.15
CA ARG A 31 -12.97 -3.01 0.94
C ARG A 31 -11.58 -3.66 0.86
N ILE A 32 -10.93 -3.96 1.98
CA ILE A 32 -9.69 -4.78 2.00
C ILE A 32 -9.98 -6.20 1.49
N LEU A 33 -11.08 -6.80 1.91
CA LEU A 33 -11.49 -8.11 1.38
C LEU A 33 -11.79 -8.05 -0.12
N LEU A 34 -12.48 -7.00 -0.57
CA LEU A 34 -12.75 -6.79 -1.99
C LEU A 34 -11.47 -6.60 -2.79
N ALA A 35 -10.50 -5.83 -2.28
CA ALA A 35 -9.18 -5.67 -2.92
C ALA A 35 -8.49 -7.03 -3.13
N LYS A 36 -8.50 -7.87 -2.10
CA LYS A 36 -7.94 -9.22 -2.16
C LYS A 36 -8.65 -10.09 -3.21
N GLU A 37 -9.97 -10.02 -3.27
CA GLU A 37 -10.78 -10.74 -4.25
C GLU A 37 -10.46 -10.28 -5.69
N ILE A 38 -10.40 -8.97 -5.92
CA ILE A 38 -10.03 -8.39 -7.22
C ILE A 38 -8.67 -8.92 -7.68
N VAL A 39 -7.66 -8.86 -6.81
CA VAL A 39 -6.33 -9.36 -7.15
C VAL A 39 -6.35 -10.86 -7.46
N ASN A 40 -7.05 -11.66 -6.66
CA ASN A 40 -7.11 -13.10 -6.85
C ASN A 40 -7.75 -13.49 -8.19
N ARG A 41 -8.83 -12.83 -8.61
CA ARG A 41 -9.49 -13.10 -9.89
C ARG A 41 -8.70 -12.60 -11.10
N ASN A 42 -7.78 -11.65 -10.90
CA ASN A 42 -6.93 -11.09 -11.94
C ASN A 42 -5.52 -11.70 -12.00
N ARG A 43 -5.22 -12.75 -11.22
CA ARG A 43 -3.87 -13.34 -11.13
C ARG A 43 -3.27 -13.79 -12.46
N THR A 44 -4.10 -14.13 -13.42
CA THR A 44 -3.69 -14.55 -14.78
C THR A 44 -3.63 -13.39 -15.78
N ARG A 45 -4.06 -12.20 -15.36
CA ARG A 45 -4.06 -10.97 -16.16
C ARG A 45 -2.85 -10.11 -15.81
N GLY A 46 -2.62 -9.08 -16.59
CA GLY A 46 -1.56 -8.10 -16.30
C GLY A 46 -1.87 -7.23 -15.08
N ILE A 47 -0.84 -6.60 -14.54
CA ILE A 47 -1.00 -5.65 -13.43
C ILE A 47 -1.92 -4.47 -13.82
N SER A 48 -1.91 -4.05 -15.08
CA SER A 48 -2.78 -2.98 -15.58
C SER A 48 -4.25 -3.30 -15.38
N ASP A 49 -4.70 -4.49 -15.79
CA ASP A 49 -6.09 -4.91 -15.63
C ASP A 49 -6.51 -4.96 -14.15
N THR A 50 -5.56 -5.37 -13.29
CA THR A 50 -5.79 -5.38 -11.84
C THR A 50 -5.94 -3.96 -11.29
N LEU A 51 -5.09 -3.02 -11.74
CA LEU A 51 -5.18 -1.61 -11.33
C LEU A 51 -6.47 -0.97 -11.80
N ASP A 52 -6.86 -1.17 -13.05
CA ASP A 52 -8.10 -0.62 -13.59
C ASP A 52 -9.30 -1.07 -12.78
N GLU A 53 -9.31 -2.32 -12.35
CA GLU A 53 -10.40 -2.86 -11.55
C GLU A 53 -10.34 -2.39 -10.08
N LEU A 54 -9.15 -2.28 -9.48
CA LEU A 54 -8.99 -1.71 -8.14
C LEU A 54 -9.46 -0.26 -8.11
N VAL A 55 -9.02 0.57 -9.06
CA VAL A 55 -9.45 1.96 -9.17
C VAL A 55 -10.95 2.05 -9.43
N GLY A 56 -11.47 1.26 -10.36
CA GLY A 56 -12.88 1.30 -10.74
C GLY A 56 -13.86 0.92 -9.63
N LEU A 57 -13.46 0.02 -8.72
CA LEU A 57 -14.33 -0.49 -7.65
C LEU A 57 -14.04 0.12 -6.27
N LEU A 58 -12.79 0.45 -5.99
CA LEU A 58 -12.38 0.99 -4.69
C LEU A 58 -12.15 2.50 -4.71
N GLY A 59 -11.79 3.05 -5.88
CA GLY A 59 -11.20 4.37 -5.95
C GLY A 59 -9.72 4.38 -5.55
N ALA A 60 -9.04 5.48 -5.84
CA ALA A 60 -7.64 5.73 -5.48
C ALA A 60 -7.47 7.16 -4.90
N GLY A 61 -8.54 7.72 -4.34
CA GLY A 61 -8.57 9.07 -3.79
C GLY A 61 -8.00 9.16 -2.37
N MET A 62 -8.07 10.37 -1.80
CA MET A 62 -7.49 10.74 -0.50
C MET A 62 -8.16 10.05 0.70
N GLN A 63 -9.41 9.60 0.55
CA GLN A 63 -10.15 9.04 1.67
C GLN A 63 -9.57 7.68 2.08
N ALA A 64 -9.43 7.43 3.39
CA ALA A 64 -8.91 6.17 3.91
C ALA A 64 -9.68 4.94 3.41
N VAL A 65 -10.99 5.10 3.14
CA VAL A 65 -11.83 4.05 2.57
C VAL A 65 -11.46 3.69 1.12
N GLU A 66 -10.66 4.49 0.45
CA GLU A 66 -10.15 4.27 -0.90
C GLU A 66 -8.65 3.97 -0.87
N SER A 67 -7.84 4.89 -0.33
CA SER A 67 -6.37 4.79 -0.36
C SER A 67 -5.83 3.54 0.34
N ILE A 68 -6.40 3.15 1.49
CA ILE A 68 -5.91 1.98 2.23
C ILE A 68 -6.20 0.66 1.49
N PRO A 69 -7.46 0.35 1.10
CA PRO A 69 -7.75 -0.87 0.35
C PRO A 69 -7.05 -0.93 -1.01
N PHE A 70 -6.97 0.20 -1.72
CA PHE A 70 -6.26 0.29 -2.99
C PHE A 70 -4.77 -0.06 -2.82
N SER A 71 -4.07 0.62 -1.90
CA SER A 71 -2.64 0.41 -1.66
C SER A 71 -2.32 -1.02 -1.18
N LEU A 72 -3.17 -1.60 -0.33
CA LEU A 72 -3.06 -3.00 0.09
C LEU A 72 -3.31 -3.97 -1.08
N GLY A 73 -4.28 -3.67 -1.94
CA GLY A 73 -4.53 -4.42 -3.17
C GLY A 73 -3.31 -4.43 -4.09
N VAL A 74 -2.68 -3.27 -4.30
CA VAL A 74 -1.44 -3.14 -5.08
C VAL A 74 -0.30 -3.95 -4.45
N PHE A 75 -0.06 -3.79 -3.13
CA PHE A 75 0.93 -4.59 -2.39
C PHE A 75 0.72 -6.10 -2.61
N TYR A 76 -0.51 -6.56 -2.50
CA TYR A 76 -0.85 -7.96 -2.65
C TYR A 76 -0.66 -8.46 -4.09
N ALA A 77 -1.05 -7.65 -5.08
CA ALA A 77 -0.88 -7.95 -6.50
C ALA A 77 0.59 -8.15 -6.90
N VAL A 78 1.48 -7.32 -6.33
CA VAL A 78 2.93 -7.40 -6.62
C VAL A 78 3.69 -8.30 -5.63
N SER A 79 2.99 -8.98 -4.72
CA SER A 79 3.59 -9.85 -3.68
C SER A 79 4.67 -9.15 -2.84
N GLY A 80 4.47 -7.87 -2.56
CA GLY A 80 5.38 -7.06 -1.75
C GLY A 80 6.64 -6.53 -2.48
N ASP A 81 6.75 -6.70 -3.79
CA ASP A 81 7.85 -6.12 -4.58
C ASP A 81 7.78 -4.59 -4.53
N VAL A 82 8.79 -3.97 -3.90
CA VAL A 82 8.81 -2.52 -3.64
C VAL A 82 8.79 -1.70 -4.92
N GLN A 83 9.60 -2.06 -5.89
CA GLN A 83 9.71 -1.29 -7.12
C GLN A 83 8.42 -1.37 -7.93
N LYS A 84 7.89 -2.56 -8.11
CA LYS A 84 6.63 -2.76 -8.82
C LYS A 84 5.46 -2.12 -8.08
N GLY A 85 5.42 -2.26 -6.75
CA GLY A 85 4.38 -1.69 -5.91
C GLY A 85 4.32 -0.17 -6.00
N LEU A 86 5.47 0.51 -5.87
CA LEU A 86 5.54 1.96 -6.01
C LEU A 86 5.10 2.43 -7.39
N LEU A 87 5.62 1.79 -8.46
CA LEU A 87 5.24 2.16 -9.83
C LEU A 87 3.75 1.91 -10.09
N ALA A 88 3.21 0.78 -9.61
CA ALA A 88 1.80 0.46 -9.79
C ALA A 88 0.89 1.43 -9.02
N ALA A 89 1.21 1.73 -7.74
CA ALA A 89 0.42 2.63 -6.93
C ALA A 89 0.35 4.05 -7.51
N VAL A 90 1.50 4.58 -7.99
CA VAL A 90 1.55 5.90 -8.62
C VAL A 90 0.81 5.94 -9.95
N ASN A 91 0.84 4.85 -10.73
CA ASN A 91 0.12 4.75 -12.00
C ASN A 91 -1.40 4.51 -11.83
N GLY A 92 -1.86 4.21 -10.64
CA GLY A 92 -3.30 4.16 -10.34
C GLY A 92 -4.02 5.51 -10.48
N GLY A 93 -3.25 6.59 -10.49
CA GLY A 93 -3.79 7.95 -10.65
C GLY A 93 -4.41 8.51 -9.38
N ASP A 94 -5.26 9.51 -9.53
CA ASP A 94 -5.93 10.26 -8.45
C ASP A 94 -4.92 10.72 -7.37
N ASP A 95 -5.01 10.28 -6.14
CA ASP A 95 -4.09 10.65 -5.05
C ASP A 95 -2.80 9.78 -5.09
N ALA A 96 -2.06 9.92 -6.17
CA ALA A 96 -0.92 9.07 -6.51
C ALA A 96 0.24 9.14 -5.48
N ASP A 97 0.47 10.28 -4.86
CA ASP A 97 1.53 10.48 -3.86
C ASP A 97 1.17 9.81 -2.53
N THR A 98 -0.06 9.94 -2.05
CA THR A 98 -0.55 9.24 -0.85
C THR A 98 -0.54 7.72 -1.08
N ASN A 99 -1.10 7.25 -2.19
CA ASN A 99 -1.13 5.82 -2.51
C ASN A 99 0.27 5.23 -2.69
N GLY A 100 1.16 5.97 -3.37
CA GLY A 100 2.57 5.61 -3.48
C GLY A 100 3.26 5.53 -2.12
N SER A 101 3.00 6.49 -1.22
CA SER A 101 3.54 6.49 0.14
C SER A 101 3.05 5.30 0.95
N ILE A 102 1.76 5.03 0.99
CA ILE A 102 1.18 3.90 1.75
C ILE A 102 1.72 2.56 1.22
N CYS A 103 1.61 2.33 -0.09
CA CYS A 103 2.09 1.10 -0.72
C CYS A 103 3.60 0.92 -0.54
N GLY A 104 4.37 2.01 -0.71
CA GLY A 104 5.82 2.02 -0.52
C GLY A 104 6.24 1.67 0.91
N ASN A 105 5.53 2.19 1.91
CA ASN A 105 5.77 1.85 3.32
C ASN A 105 5.52 0.36 3.59
N ILE A 106 4.40 -0.18 3.11
CA ILE A 106 4.05 -1.60 3.32
C ILE A 106 5.05 -2.51 2.60
N CYS A 107 5.34 -2.25 1.32
CA CYS A 107 6.30 -3.02 0.54
C CYS A 107 7.72 -2.91 1.13
N GLY A 108 8.12 -1.71 1.56
CA GLY A 108 9.43 -1.47 2.17
C GLY A 108 9.61 -2.20 3.49
N ALA A 109 8.60 -2.17 4.36
CA ALA A 109 8.61 -2.93 5.62
C ALA A 109 8.64 -4.44 5.37
N PHE A 110 7.93 -4.92 4.34
CA PHE A 110 7.88 -6.33 3.97
C PHE A 110 9.18 -6.85 3.36
N SER A 111 9.78 -6.11 2.44
CA SER A 111 10.92 -6.55 1.62
C SER A 111 12.28 -6.04 2.12
N GLY A 112 12.28 -5.02 2.98
CA GLY A 112 13.49 -4.41 3.55
C GLY A 112 14.18 -3.42 2.61
N VAL A 113 15.12 -2.65 3.17
CA VAL A 113 15.80 -1.55 2.46
C VAL A 113 16.61 -2.00 1.24
N ASN A 114 17.12 -3.22 1.25
CA ASN A 114 17.91 -3.77 0.13
C ASN A 114 17.08 -4.04 -1.13
N ALA A 115 15.75 -4.11 -1.02
CA ALA A 115 14.84 -4.26 -2.14
C ALA A 115 14.57 -2.92 -2.87
N LEU A 116 14.92 -1.79 -2.25
CA LEU A 116 14.79 -0.47 -2.87
C LEU A 116 15.90 -0.23 -3.90
N PRO A 117 15.57 0.31 -5.09
CA PRO A 117 16.59 0.70 -6.05
C PRO A 117 17.52 1.76 -5.48
N LYS A 118 18.81 1.47 -5.36
CA LYS A 118 19.82 2.39 -4.79
C LYS A 118 19.78 3.80 -5.42
N ARG A 119 19.51 3.87 -6.74
CA ARG A 119 19.40 5.16 -7.46
C ARG A 119 18.28 6.05 -6.91
N TRP A 120 17.17 5.46 -6.39
CA TRP A 120 16.06 6.23 -5.82
C TRP A 120 16.42 6.73 -4.43
N THR A 121 16.89 5.86 -3.55
CA THR A 121 17.27 6.23 -2.19
C THR A 121 18.38 7.28 -2.18
N SER A 122 19.49 7.05 -2.92
CA SER A 122 20.59 8.00 -2.99
C SER A 122 20.19 9.35 -3.59
N ARG A 123 19.25 9.36 -4.55
CA ARG A 123 18.76 10.63 -5.10
C ARG A 123 17.91 11.39 -4.09
N ILE A 124 16.98 10.71 -3.41
CA ILE A 124 16.11 11.33 -2.41
C ILE A 124 16.94 11.88 -1.26
N GLU A 125 17.90 11.10 -0.73
CA GLU A 125 18.79 11.53 0.34
C GLU A 125 19.60 12.77 -0.04
N ARG A 126 20.18 12.78 -1.24
CA ARG A 126 20.98 13.91 -1.74
C ARG A 126 20.15 15.18 -1.94
N GLU A 127 19.01 15.05 -2.66
CA GLU A 127 18.15 16.21 -3.00
C GLU A 127 17.50 16.83 -1.74
N ASN A 128 17.18 16.01 -0.75
CA ASN A 128 16.52 16.46 0.47
C ASN A 128 17.50 16.66 1.64
N ARG A 129 18.79 16.33 1.48
CA ARG A 129 19.82 16.42 2.54
C ARG A 129 19.42 15.62 3.79
N ILE A 130 18.84 14.45 3.59
CA ILE A 130 18.37 13.54 4.64
C ILE A 130 19.21 12.26 4.59
N ASP A 131 19.62 11.76 5.76
CA ASP A 131 20.12 10.40 5.93
C ASP A 131 19.06 9.59 6.69
N PHE A 132 18.47 8.59 6.03
CA PHE A 132 17.41 7.78 6.63
C PHE A 132 17.94 6.74 7.63
N LEU A 133 19.20 6.32 7.52
CA LEU A 133 19.72 5.23 8.36
C LEU A 133 19.80 5.59 9.86
N PRO A 134 20.28 6.76 10.26
CA PRO A 134 20.25 7.17 11.67
C PRO A 134 18.83 7.27 12.22
N ILE A 135 17.87 7.77 11.41
CA ILE A 135 16.46 7.89 11.81
C ILE A 135 15.87 6.50 12.07
N ALA A 136 16.08 5.55 11.14
CA ALA A 136 15.61 4.18 11.29
C ALA A 136 16.20 3.50 12.52
N LYS A 137 17.51 3.68 12.79
CA LYS A 137 18.16 3.13 13.99
C LYS A 137 17.60 3.69 15.30
N GLN A 138 17.28 4.98 15.35
CA GLN A 138 16.66 5.58 16.52
C GLN A 138 15.26 5.05 16.80
N LEU A 139 14.47 4.74 15.75
CA LEU A 139 13.14 4.17 15.90
C LEU A 139 13.17 2.73 16.40
N LEU A 140 14.21 1.95 16.01
CA LEU A 140 14.37 0.57 16.46
C LEU A 140 14.88 0.42 17.90
N ASN A 141 15.51 1.44 18.45
CA ASN A 141 16.07 1.45 19.80
C ASN A 141 15.13 2.03 20.87
N ARG A 142 13.86 2.18 20.56
CA ARG A 142 12.80 2.59 21.49
C ARG A 142 12.01 1.37 21.97
#